data_2156a4fdeed9de4299bd0d83cdb09fe0
#
_entry.id   2156a4fdeed9de4299bd0d83cdb09fe0
#
_cell.length_a   1.000
_cell.length_b   1.000
_cell.length_c   1.000
_cell.angle_alpha   90.00
_cell.angle_beta   90.00
_cell.angle_gamma   90.00
#
_symmetry.space_group_name_H-M   'P 1'
#
loop_
_entity.id
_entity.type
_entity.pdbx_description
1 polymer ?
#
loop_
_entity_poly.entity_id
_entity_poly.type
_entity_poly.pdbx_seq_one_letter_code
_entity_poly.pdbx_strand_id
1 'polypeptide(L)'
;MRKKYAVPRRTGILYSHEVEEFDEEEETPDYPVTVFLSREGYFKKITPQSLRMSSEQKYKEGDGPAQTFETTNRAEVMFFTDKCQVYKSRLSEFDDSKASVLGDYLPSKLGFDEGESVRFLVLPGDYSGHIFFFFENGKAARVALSAYQTASNRRRLTGAYSDKSPVVQFMVLTEDREIALYSTEPRALIVNTALMVPKTTRTTQGVNVLTMKPKYRLDRVCMVEESGIRNLARYRGRNIPAAGALVKEEDSGEEQLTLI
;
A
#
# COMPACT_ATOMS: atom_id res chain seq x y z
N MET A 1 9.66 -64.03 34.31
CA MET A 1 8.57 -63.02 34.50
C MET A 1 8.38 -61.98 33.38
N ARG A 2 9.40 -61.64 32.59
CA ARG A 2 9.26 -60.61 31.50
C ARG A 2 8.34 -60.98 30.33
N LYS A 3 8.16 -62.24 29.99
CA LYS A 3 7.34 -62.68 28.83
C LYS A 3 5.84 -62.64 29.02
N LYS A 4 5.34 -62.51 30.27
CA LYS A 4 3.92 -62.63 30.58
C LYS A 4 3.16 -61.27 30.57
N TYR A 5 3.88 -60.12 30.50
CA TYR A 5 3.34 -58.77 30.55
C TYR A 5 3.91 -57.84 29.49
N ALA A 6 4.59 -58.35 28.45
CA ALA A 6 5.07 -57.55 27.37
C ALA A 6 3.93 -57.23 26.41
N VAL A 7 3.36 -56.03 26.51
CA VAL A 7 2.44 -55.46 25.52
C VAL A 7 3.31 -54.76 24.46
N PRO A 8 3.13 -55.03 23.16
CA PRO A 8 3.87 -54.33 22.11
C PRO A 8 3.53 -52.83 22.19
N ARG A 9 4.56 -52.00 22.03
CA ARG A 9 4.39 -50.52 21.97
C ARG A 9 3.44 -50.14 20.84
N ARG A 10 2.42 -49.37 21.16
CA ARG A 10 1.44 -48.81 20.18
C ARG A 10 1.88 -47.46 19.58
N THR A 11 3.06 -46.93 20.00
CA THR A 11 3.59 -45.70 19.47
C THR A 11 4.48 -46.01 18.25
N GLY A 12 4.07 -45.50 17.09
CA GLY A 12 4.91 -45.43 15.89
C GLY A 12 5.78 -44.16 15.92
N ILE A 13 6.99 -44.24 15.36
CA ILE A 13 7.81 -43.05 15.09
C ILE A 13 7.43 -42.61 13.68
N LEU A 14 6.81 -41.46 13.54
CA LEU A 14 6.65 -40.79 12.24
C LEU A 14 7.90 -39.95 12.02
N TYR A 15 8.55 -40.14 10.88
CA TYR A 15 9.67 -39.28 10.47
C TYR A 15 9.09 -37.98 9.90
N SER A 16 9.83 -36.87 10.02
CA SER A 16 9.37 -35.53 9.60
C SER A 16 8.97 -35.44 8.13
N HIS A 17 9.45 -36.35 7.28
CA HIS A 17 9.06 -36.45 5.84
C HIS A 17 7.78 -37.29 5.61
N GLU A 18 7.26 -37.95 6.66
CA GLU A 18 5.99 -38.73 6.62
C GLU A 18 4.84 -37.95 7.26
N VAL A 19 5.14 -36.81 7.88
CA VAL A 19 4.12 -35.87 8.36
C VAL A 19 3.68 -35.06 7.14
N GLU A 20 2.49 -35.33 6.63
CA GLU A 20 1.84 -34.40 5.70
C GLU A 20 1.72 -33.06 6.45
N GLU A 21 2.44 -32.03 5.97
CA GLU A 21 2.18 -30.66 6.42
C GLU A 21 0.75 -30.37 6.02
N PHE A 22 -0.15 -30.35 7.00
CA PHE A 22 -1.50 -29.86 6.80
C PHE A 22 -1.36 -28.40 6.39
N ASP A 23 -1.72 -28.11 5.15
CA ASP A 23 -1.76 -26.77 4.62
C ASP A 23 -2.95 -26.07 5.27
N GLU A 24 -2.71 -25.32 6.36
CA GLU A 24 -3.76 -24.53 7.02
C GLU A 24 -4.48 -23.58 6.04
N GLU A 25 -3.88 -23.35 4.87
CA GLU A 25 -4.46 -22.56 3.79
C GLU A 25 -5.68 -23.22 3.14
N GLU A 26 -5.75 -24.53 3.06
CA GLU A 26 -6.88 -25.25 2.47
C GLU A 26 -8.16 -25.19 3.36
N GLU A 27 -8.00 -25.04 4.66
CA GLU A 27 -9.13 -24.96 5.61
C GLU A 27 -9.71 -23.53 5.72
N THR A 28 -8.98 -22.50 5.30
CA THR A 28 -9.47 -21.11 5.38
C THR A 28 -10.48 -20.86 4.25
N PRO A 29 -11.74 -20.49 4.55
CA PRO A 29 -12.73 -20.23 3.52
C PRO A 29 -12.35 -19.00 2.71
N ASP A 30 -12.42 -19.10 1.37
CA ASP A 30 -12.22 -17.97 0.48
C ASP A 30 -13.56 -17.45 -0.04
N TYR A 31 -13.80 -16.17 0.13
CA TYR A 31 -15.00 -15.46 -0.29
C TYR A 31 -14.67 -14.00 -0.59
N PRO A 32 -15.45 -13.34 -1.46
CA PRO A 32 -15.22 -11.94 -1.80
C PRO A 32 -15.45 -11.02 -0.59
N VAL A 33 -14.59 -10.03 -0.46
CA VAL A 33 -14.68 -8.98 0.58
C VAL A 33 -14.28 -7.64 0.01
N THR A 34 -14.81 -6.57 0.62
CA THR A 34 -14.34 -5.20 0.40
C THR A 34 -13.63 -4.73 1.66
N VAL A 35 -12.42 -4.21 1.50
CA VAL A 35 -11.63 -3.68 2.61
C VAL A 35 -11.58 -2.17 2.55
N PHE A 36 -11.63 -1.54 3.72
CA PHE A 36 -11.62 -0.09 3.91
C PHE A 36 -10.52 0.27 4.90
N LEU A 37 -9.66 1.18 4.50
CA LEU A 37 -8.68 1.82 5.38
C LEU A 37 -9.08 3.27 5.58
N SER A 38 -9.12 3.72 6.84
CA SER A 38 -9.31 5.13 7.19
C SER A 38 -7.97 5.86 7.31
N ARG A 39 -8.01 7.21 7.30
CA ARG A 39 -6.80 8.05 7.44
C ARG A 39 -6.12 7.88 8.80
N GLU A 40 -6.90 7.62 9.86
CA GLU A 40 -6.39 7.39 11.22
C GLU A 40 -6.00 5.93 11.49
N GLY A 41 -6.09 5.02 10.49
CA GLY A 41 -5.62 3.64 10.60
C GLY A 41 -6.64 2.66 11.14
N TYR A 42 -7.94 2.93 11.00
CA TYR A 42 -8.98 1.94 11.20
C TYR A 42 -9.18 1.12 9.93
N PHE A 43 -9.28 -0.18 10.09
CA PHE A 43 -9.40 -1.13 9.00
C PHE A 43 -10.68 -1.97 9.16
N LYS A 44 -11.41 -2.15 8.07
CA LYS A 44 -12.62 -2.97 8.00
C LYS A 44 -12.54 -3.94 6.84
N LYS A 45 -12.96 -5.17 7.09
CA LYS A 45 -13.21 -6.18 6.08
C LYS A 45 -14.71 -6.45 6.07
N ILE A 46 -15.39 -6.21 4.97
CA ILE A 46 -16.86 -6.27 4.87
C ILE A 46 -17.25 -7.19 3.72
N THR A 47 -18.16 -8.12 4.00
CA THR A 47 -18.71 -9.00 2.96
C THR A 47 -19.68 -8.25 2.04
N PRO A 48 -19.83 -8.63 0.76
CA PRO A 48 -20.78 -7.99 -0.15
C PRO A 48 -22.22 -7.98 0.37
N GLN A 49 -22.62 -9.03 1.10
CA GLN A 49 -23.95 -9.10 1.71
C GLN A 49 -24.13 -8.01 2.78
N SER A 50 -23.14 -7.84 3.66
CA SER A 50 -23.17 -6.79 4.69
C SER A 50 -23.16 -5.39 4.09
N LEU A 51 -22.40 -5.21 2.99
CA LEU A 51 -22.29 -3.92 2.31
C LEU A 51 -23.59 -3.51 1.59
N ARG A 52 -24.36 -4.48 1.07
CA ARG A 52 -25.70 -4.23 0.49
C ARG A 52 -26.72 -3.76 1.53
N MET A 53 -26.57 -4.21 2.77
CA MET A 53 -27.46 -3.80 3.88
C MET A 53 -27.20 -2.36 4.33
N SER A 54 -25.95 -1.91 4.31
CA SER A 54 -25.53 -0.57 4.65
C SER A 54 -24.21 -0.24 3.95
N SER A 55 -24.23 0.72 3.03
CA SER A 55 -23.04 1.18 2.29
C SER A 55 -22.32 2.34 2.98
N GLU A 56 -23.04 3.09 3.83
CA GLU A 56 -22.46 4.24 4.52
C GLU A 56 -21.47 3.80 5.60
N GLN A 57 -20.20 4.20 5.41
CA GLN A 57 -19.11 3.81 6.29
C GLN A 57 -19.00 4.76 7.48
N LYS A 58 -19.05 4.21 8.70
CA LYS A 58 -18.79 4.98 9.92
C LYS A 58 -17.28 5.21 10.06
N TYR A 59 -16.90 6.44 10.31
CA TYR A 59 -15.55 6.87 10.69
C TYR A 59 -15.57 7.52 12.07
N LYS A 60 -14.40 7.63 12.69
CA LYS A 60 -14.22 8.45 13.88
C LYS A 60 -14.38 9.93 13.52
N GLU A 61 -14.74 10.76 14.49
CA GLU A 61 -14.83 12.21 14.29
C GLU A 61 -13.50 12.79 13.80
N GLY A 62 -13.52 13.52 12.69
CA GLY A 62 -12.33 14.06 12.02
C GLY A 62 -11.58 13.09 11.09
N ASP A 63 -11.93 11.79 11.11
CA ASP A 63 -11.37 10.78 10.22
C ASP A 63 -12.16 10.69 8.90
N GLY A 64 -11.64 9.91 7.95
CA GLY A 64 -12.30 9.70 6.66
C GLY A 64 -11.66 8.57 5.86
N PRO A 65 -12.21 8.27 4.69
CA PRO A 65 -11.67 7.20 3.86
C PRO A 65 -10.27 7.56 3.35
N ALA A 66 -9.37 6.57 3.36
CA ALA A 66 -8.05 6.64 2.74
C ALA A 66 -7.99 5.73 1.50
N GLN A 67 -8.30 4.46 1.66
CA GLN A 67 -8.25 3.47 0.58
C GLN A 67 -9.40 2.47 0.70
N THR A 68 -9.87 1.98 -0.45
CA THR A 68 -10.88 0.92 -0.55
C THR A 68 -10.49 -0.04 -1.66
N PHE A 69 -10.57 -1.34 -1.40
CA PHE A 69 -10.28 -2.38 -2.37
C PHE A 69 -11.29 -3.52 -2.29
N GLU A 70 -11.60 -4.10 -3.43
CA GLU A 70 -12.30 -5.38 -3.54
C GLU A 70 -11.30 -6.50 -3.70
N THR A 71 -11.48 -7.59 -2.96
CA THR A 71 -10.53 -8.71 -2.92
C THR A 71 -11.20 -9.96 -2.33
N THR A 72 -10.41 -10.96 -1.91
CA THR A 72 -10.90 -12.17 -1.25
C THR A 72 -10.33 -12.34 0.16
N ASN A 73 -10.99 -13.14 0.98
CA ASN A 73 -10.62 -13.38 2.38
C ASN A 73 -9.22 -13.99 2.56
N ARG A 74 -8.74 -14.75 1.58
CA ARG A 74 -7.40 -15.36 1.61
C ARG A 74 -6.29 -14.41 1.18
N ALA A 75 -6.60 -13.25 0.62
CA ALA A 75 -5.62 -12.32 0.09
C ALA A 75 -4.63 -11.87 1.17
N GLU A 76 -3.36 -11.77 0.78
CA GLU A 76 -2.32 -11.15 1.59
C GLU A 76 -2.47 -9.63 1.52
N VAL A 77 -2.17 -8.96 2.63
CA VAL A 77 -2.23 -7.51 2.74
C VAL A 77 -0.95 -6.97 3.38
N MET A 78 -0.46 -5.85 2.88
CA MET A 78 0.71 -5.14 3.38
C MET A 78 0.32 -3.73 3.81
N PHE A 79 0.66 -3.36 5.04
CA PHE A 79 0.44 -2.02 5.59
C PHE A 79 1.77 -1.29 5.74
N PHE A 80 1.99 -0.28 4.93
CA PHE A 80 3.17 0.58 5.00
C PHE A 80 2.94 1.70 6.00
N THR A 81 3.94 1.96 6.85
CA THR A 81 3.86 2.94 7.94
C THR A 81 4.80 4.12 7.72
N ASP A 82 4.58 5.21 8.46
CA ASP A 82 5.42 6.41 8.43
C ASP A 82 6.82 6.21 9.02
N LYS A 83 7.07 5.09 9.71
CA LYS A 83 8.41 4.69 10.20
C LYS A 83 9.17 3.76 9.25
N CYS A 84 8.88 3.84 7.94
CA CYS A 84 9.55 3.06 6.90
C CYS A 84 9.49 1.56 7.17
N GLN A 85 8.37 1.07 7.69
CA GLN A 85 8.11 -0.33 7.96
C GLN A 85 6.94 -0.82 7.13
N VAL A 86 6.85 -2.12 6.92
CA VAL A 86 5.68 -2.78 6.37
C VAL A 86 5.28 -3.95 7.24
N TYR A 87 4.01 -4.00 7.58
CA TYR A 87 3.39 -5.11 8.29
C TYR A 87 2.60 -5.95 7.30
N LYS A 88 2.87 -7.26 7.31
CA LYS A 88 2.22 -8.25 6.44
C LYS A 88 1.22 -9.04 7.26
N SER A 89 0.05 -9.28 6.70
CA SER A 89 -1.00 -10.09 7.29
C SER A 89 -1.84 -10.74 6.19
N ARG A 90 -2.71 -11.67 6.55
CA ARG A 90 -3.76 -12.19 5.67
C ARG A 90 -5.09 -11.57 6.07
N LEU A 91 -5.97 -11.35 5.12
CA LEU A 91 -7.29 -10.81 5.41
C LEU A 91 -8.12 -11.75 6.28
N SER A 92 -7.86 -13.05 6.23
CA SER A 92 -8.47 -14.05 7.13
C SER A 92 -8.13 -13.85 8.62
N GLU A 93 -7.08 -13.10 8.95
CA GLU A 93 -6.72 -12.75 10.33
C GLU A 93 -7.55 -11.58 10.91
N PHE A 94 -8.37 -10.94 10.07
CA PHE A 94 -9.31 -9.88 10.44
C PHE A 94 -10.74 -10.42 10.43
N ASP A 95 -11.50 -10.06 11.43
CA ASP A 95 -12.91 -10.45 11.52
C ASP A 95 -13.76 -9.67 10.48
N ASP A 96 -14.80 -10.31 9.98
CA ASP A 96 -15.78 -9.64 9.14
C ASP A 96 -16.53 -8.59 9.97
N SER A 97 -16.58 -7.38 9.47
CA SER A 97 -17.17 -6.24 10.14
C SER A 97 -18.37 -5.66 9.38
N LYS A 98 -19.01 -4.68 9.97
CA LYS A 98 -20.16 -3.95 9.39
C LYS A 98 -19.74 -2.51 9.06
N ALA A 99 -20.43 -1.89 8.11
CA ALA A 99 -20.22 -0.48 7.77
C ALA A 99 -20.39 0.46 8.99
N SER A 100 -21.32 0.12 9.90
CA SER A 100 -21.68 0.92 11.08
C SER A 100 -20.68 0.91 12.24
N VAL A 101 -19.60 0.11 12.17
CA VAL A 101 -18.54 0.06 13.20
C VAL A 101 -17.28 0.73 12.71
N LEU A 102 -16.34 1.06 13.61
CA LEU A 102 -15.06 1.65 13.24
C LEU A 102 -14.09 0.63 12.60
N GLY A 103 -14.20 -0.64 12.99
CA GLY A 103 -13.28 -1.71 12.59
C GLY A 103 -12.08 -1.85 13.53
N ASP A 104 -11.06 -2.61 13.07
CA ASP A 104 -9.82 -2.85 13.81
C ASP A 104 -8.90 -1.62 13.74
N TYR A 105 -8.38 -1.18 14.89
CA TYR A 105 -7.34 -0.16 14.93
C TYR A 105 -5.99 -0.82 14.69
N LEU A 106 -5.41 -0.63 13.50
CA LEU A 106 -4.22 -1.33 13.02
C LEU A 106 -3.01 -1.22 13.93
N PRO A 107 -2.68 -0.03 14.52
CA PRO A 107 -1.55 0.07 15.43
C PRO A 107 -1.64 -0.90 16.62
N SER A 108 -2.83 -1.08 17.19
CA SER A 108 -3.04 -2.04 18.27
C SER A 108 -3.10 -3.49 17.77
N LYS A 109 -3.77 -3.72 16.64
CA LYS A 109 -3.98 -5.07 16.08
C LYS A 109 -2.66 -5.71 15.61
N LEU A 110 -1.79 -4.93 14.97
CA LEU A 110 -0.54 -5.40 14.38
C LEU A 110 0.70 -5.11 15.24
N GLY A 111 0.52 -4.46 16.40
CA GLY A 111 1.61 -4.15 17.34
C GLY A 111 2.61 -3.15 16.76
N PHE A 112 2.14 -2.01 16.27
CA PHE A 112 2.99 -0.93 15.77
C PHE A 112 3.85 -0.36 16.91
N ASP A 113 4.96 0.26 16.54
CA ASP A 113 5.78 0.99 17.50
C ASP A 113 5.04 2.25 18.00
N GLU A 114 5.45 2.78 19.17
CA GLU A 114 4.84 3.99 19.72
C GLU A 114 4.90 5.16 18.71
N GLY A 115 3.78 5.81 18.46
CA GLY A 115 3.64 6.91 17.51
C GLY A 115 3.81 6.52 16.04
N GLU A 116 3.73 5.24 15.70
CA GLU A 116 3.72 4.76 14.32
C GLU A 116 2.30 4.72 13.76
N SER A 117 2.13 5.18 12.52
CA SER A 117 0.83 5.20 11.83
C SER A 117 0.90 4.57 10.45
N VAL A 118 -0.20 3.92 10.04
CA VAL A 118 -0.32 3.40 8.68
C VAL A 118 -0.47 4.56 7.69
N ARG A 119 0.21 4.42 6.55
CA ARG A 119 0.17 5.41 5.47
C ARG A 119 -0.46 4.87 4.20
N PHE A 120 -0.28 3.58 3.94
CA PHE A 120 -0.71 3.00 2.69
C PHE A 120 -0.92 1.49 2.82
N LEU A 121 -1.99 0.99 2.18
CA LEU A 121 -2.32 -0.43 2.08
C LEU A 121 -2.02 -0.93 0.67
N VAL A 122 -1.41 -2.10 0.58
CA VAL A 122 -1.14 -2.80 -0.67
C VAL A 122 -1.68 -4.22 -0.60
N LEU A 123 -2.40 -4.64 -1.62
CA LEU A 123 -2.71 -6.04 -1.89
C LEU A 123 -1.69 -6.54 -2.92
N PRO A 124 -0.67 -7.31 -2.50
CA PRO A 124 0.43 -7.67 -3.39
C PRO A 124 0.03 -8.67 -4.49
N GLY A 125 -1.06 -9.42 -4.30
CA GLY A 125 -1.48 -10.47 -5.22
C GLY A 125 -0.37 -11.50 -5.45
N ASP A 126 0.03 -11.66 -6.70
CA ASP A 126 1.16 -12.51 -7.11
C ASP A 126 2.54 -11.81 -7.00
N TYR A 127 2.59 -10.64 -6.37
CA TYR A 127 3.78 -9.78 -6.27
C TYR A 127 4.33 -9.28 -7.62
N SER A 128 3.53 -9.30 -8.67
CA SER A 128 3.87 -8.66 -9.93
C SER A 128 3.78 -7.13 -9.85
N GLY A 129 4.49 -6.44 -10.73
CA GLY A 129 4.47 -4.98 -10.75
C GLY A 129 5.45 -4.32 -9.78
N HIS A 130 5.23 -3.05 -9.55
CA HIS A 130 6.13 -2.19 -8.79
C HIS A 130 5.36 -1.29 -7.83
N ILE A 131 5.97 -1.03 -6.67
CA ILE A 131 5.57 0.05 -5.78
C ILE A 131 6.47 1.26 -6.02
N PHE A 132 5.87 2.44 -6.07
CA PHE A 132 6.55 3.72 -6.22
C PHE A 132 6.41 4.52 -4.93
N PHE A 133 7.51 5.11 -4.52
CA PHE A 133 7.59 6.04 -3.39
C PHE A 133 8.03 7.39 -3.92
N PHE A 134 7.21 8.41 -3.76
CA PHE A 134 7.51 9.78 -4.15
C PHE A 134 7.86 10.59 -2.91
N PHE A 135 9.04 11.20 -2.90
CA PHE A 135 9.58 11.88 -1.73
C PHE A 135 9.51 13.40 -1.86
N GLU A 136 9.38 14.10 -0.74
CA GLU A 136 9.34 15.57 -0.68
C GLU A 136 10.51 16.23 -1.42
N ASN A 137 11.68 15.59 -1.46
CA ASN A 137 12.87 16.09 -2.15
C ASN A 137 12.83 15.95 -3.69
N GLY A 138 11.69 15.54 -4.26
CA GLY A 138 11.50 15.37 -5.71
C GLY A 138 12.09 14.11 -6.31
N LYS A 139 12.59 13.19 -5.47
CA LYS A 139 13.02 11.86 -5.91
C LYS A 139 11.86 10.89 -5.93
N ALA A 140 11.97 9.86 -6.75
CA ALA A 140 11.06 8.72 -6.75
C ALA A 140 11.83 7.41 -6.79
N ALA A 141 11.42 6.46 -5.96
CA ALA A 141 11.93 5.10 -5.97
C ALA A 141 10.89 4.16 -6.57
N ARG A 142 11.28 3.39 -7.58
CA ARG A 142 10.51 2.29 -8.17
C ARG A 142 11.08 0.98 -7.66
N VAL A 143 10.33 0.21 -6.89
CA VAL A 143 10.78 -1.04 -6.28
C VAL A 143 9.85 -2.16 -6.72
N ALA A 144 10.39 -3.30 -7.15
CA ALA A 144 9.57 -4.47 -7.50
C ALA A 144 8.81 -4.98 -6.27
N LEU A 145 7.53 -5.30 -6.41
CA LEU A 145 6.72 -5.87 -5.32
C LEU A 145 7.33 -7.17 -4.80
N SER A 146 7.97 -7.96 -5.66
CA SER A 146 8.70 -9.18 -5.28
C SER A 146 9.79 -8.96 -4.22
N ALA A 147 10.31 -7.73 -4.06
CA ALA A 147 11.26 -7.39 -3.00
C ALA A 147 10.65 -7.46 -1.58
N TYR A 148 9.33 -7.49 -1.47
CA TYR A 148 8.59 -7.64 -0.21
C TYR A 148 8.09 -9.07 0.02
N GLN A 149 8.23 -9.95 -0.97
CA GLN A 149 7.94 -11.37 -0.80
C GLN A 149 8.98 -12.00 0.12
N THR A 150 8.54 -12.76 1.10
CA THR A 150 9.41 -13.42 2.07
C THR A 150 9.13 -14.91 2.09
N ALA A 151 10.17 -15.72 2.12
CA ALA A 151 10.07 -17.18 2.22
C ALA A 151 9.57 -17.67 3.60
N SER A 152 9.57 -16.79 4.60
CA SER A 152 9.06 -17.05 5.95
C SER A 152 7.89 -16.15 6.27
N ASN A 153 6.99 -16.58 7.14
CA ASN A 153 5.87 -15.79 7.65
C ASN A 153 6.32 -14.59 8.49
N ARG A 154 7.21 -13.77 7.93
CA ARG A 154 7.66 -12.53 8.54
C ARG A 154 6.55 -11.51 8.51
N ARG A 155 5.96 -11.22 9.67
CA ARG A 155 4.86 -10.26 9.80
C ARG A 155 5.32 -8.80 9.69
N ARG A 156 6.59 -8.51 9.97
CA ARG A 156 7.15 -7.13 9.96
C ARG A 156 8.48 -7.09 9.20
N LEU A 157 8.59 -6.15 8.27
CA LEU A 157 9.83 -5.85 7.56
C LEU A 157 10.22 -4.39 7.85
N THR A 158 11.40 -4.21 8.42
CA THR A 158 12.02 -2.89 8.60
C THR A 158 12.72 -2.46 7.32
N GLY A 159 12.91 -1.14 7.13
CA GLY A 159 13.50 -0.61 5.90
C GLY A 159 12.65 -0.95 4.67
N ALA A 160 11.35 -0.70 4.74
CA ALA A 160 10.43 -0.94 3.65
C ALA A 160 10.60 0.08 2.51
N TYR A 161 11.09 1.28 2.83
CA TYR A 161 11.47 2.33 1.88
C TYR A 161 12.50 3.25 2.53
N SER A 162 12.97 4.27 1.81
CA SER A 162 14.01 5.19 2.29
C SER A 162 13.49 6.16 3.35
N ASP A 163 14.26 6.34 4.41
CA ASP A 163 14.03 7.30 5.51
C ASP A 163 14.64 8.69 5.27
N LYS A 164 15.30 8.90 4.13
CA LYS A 164 16.08 10.12 3.86
C LYS A 164 15.26 11.36 3.54
N SER A 165 14.00 11.18 3.20
CA SER A 165 13.03 12.26 2.94
C SER A 165 11.63 11.72 3.17
N PRO A 166 10.69 12.55 3.68
CA PRO A 166 9.30 12.12 3.85
C PRO A 166 8.68 11.68 2.52
N VAL A 167 7.84 10.63 2.58
CA VAL A 167 7.06 10.18 1.42
C VAL A 167 5.79 11.02 1.31
N VAL A 168 5.57 11.57 0.14
CA VAL A 168 4.37 12.32 -0.23
C VAL A 168 3.28 11.38 -0.73
N GLN A 169 3.66 10.43 -1.61
CA GLN A 169 2.71 9.53 -2.25
C GLN A 169 3.30 8.14 -2.46
N PHE A 170 2.44 7.13 -2.32
CA PHE A 170 2.67 5.75 -2.70
C PHE A 170 1.79 5.40 -3.90
N MET A 171 2.31 4.62 -4.84
CA MET A 171 1.53 4.07 -5.95
C MET A 171 1.95 2.63 -6.22
N VAL A 172 1.00 1.77 -6.58
CA VAL A 172 1.30 0.42 -7.07
C VAL A 172 0.83 0.32 -8.51
N LEU A 173 1.74 -0.03 -9.41
CA LEU A 173 1.45 -0.13 -10.83
C LEU A 173 2.02 -1.43 -11.40
N THR A 174 1.22 -2.11 -12.20
CA THR A 174 1.62 -3.32 -12.95
C THR A 174 2.18 -2.96 -14.34
N GLU A 175 1.81 -1.81 -14.86
CA GLU A 175 2.26 -1.28 -16.14
C GLU A 175 2.69 0.18 -16.01
N ASP A 176 3.49 0.67 -16.95
CA ASP A 176 3.95 2.04 -16.94
C ASP A 176 2.81 3.00 -17.33
N ARG A 177 2.68 4.09 -16.55
CA ARG A 177 1.63 5.11 -16.68
C ARG A 177 2.21 6.52 -16.66
N GLU A 178 1.44 7.47 -17.18
CA GLU A 178 1.73 8.90 -16.98
C GLU A 178 1.20 9.37 -15.62
N ILE A 179 2.04 10.07 -14.89
CA ILE A 179 1.73 10.67 -13.61
C ILE A 179 2.02 12.16 -13.63
N ALA A 180 1.28 12.92 -12.85
CA ALA A 180 1.47 14.34 -12.63
C ALA A 180 2.06 14.58 -11.24
N LEU A 181 3.16 15.34 -11.19
CA LEU A 181 3.84 15.76 -9.97
C LEU A 181 3.66 17.27 -9.80
N TYR A 182 3.30 17.71 -8.61
CA TYR A 182 3.13 19.11 -8.25
C TYR A 182 4.09 19.49 -7.13
N SER A 183 4.68 20.67 -7.24
CA SER A 183 5.51 21.22 -6.17
C SER A 183 4.80 22.37 -5.46
N THR A 184 5.29 22.71 -4.26
CA THR A 184 4.83 23.89 -3.50
C THR A 184 5.17 25.23 -4.21
N GLU A 185 6.16 25.27 -5.13
CA GLU A 185 6.14 26.25 -6.23
C GLU A 185 5.04 25.81 -7.18
N PRO A 186 4.14 26.69 -7.66
CA PRO A 186 3.00 26.26 -8.48
C PRO A 186 3.47 25.76 -9.86
N ARG A 187 4.21 24.66 -9.88
CA ARG A 187 4.71 23.96 -11.06
C ARG A 187 4.17 22.55 -11.10
N ALA A 188 3.89 22.09 -12.29
CA ALA A 188 3.52 20.71 -12.57
C ALA A 188 4.49 20.09 -13.57
N LEU A 189 4.70 18.79 -13.42
CA LEU A 189 5.49 17.97 -14.34
C LEU A 189 4.71 16.67 -14.59
N ILE A 190 4.49 16.35 -15.85
CA ILE A 190 3.93 15.06 -16.26
C ILE A 190 5.05 14.20 -16.82
N VAL A 191 5.21 13.00 -16.30
CA VAL A 191 6.21 12.03 -16.77
C VAL A 191 5.63 10.62 -16.84
N ASN A 192 6.19 9.82 -17.75
CA ASN A 192 5.90 8.39 -17.77
C ASN A 192 6.78 7.67 -16.75
N THR A 193 6.18 6.74 -15.97
CA THR A 193 6.90 5.96 -14.95
C THR A 193 7.98 5.06 -15.52
N ALA A 194 7.96 4.76 -16.83
CA ALA A 194 9.04 4.06 -17.54
C ALA A 194 10.40 4.75 -17.41
N LEU A 195 10.42 6.08 -17.21
CA LEU A 195 11.66 6.83 -16.99
C LEU A 195 12.31 6.54 -15.63
N MET A 196 11.58 5.95 -14.69
CA MET A 196 12.07 5.62 -13.35
C MET A 196 12.62 4.19 -13.35
N VAL A 197 13.94 4.06 -13.38
CA VAL A 197 14.62 2.75 -13.41
C VAL A 197 14.28 1.94 -12.14
N PRO A 198 13.78 0.69 -12.28
CA PRO A 198 13.50 -0.18 -11.15
C PRO A 198 14.76 -0.44 -10.30
N LYS A 199 14.58 -0.51 -8.98
CA LYS A 199 15.62 -0.84 -8.01
C LYS A 199 15.26 -2.11 -7.26
N THR A 200 16.26 -2.89 -6.92
CA THR A 200 16.09 -4.13 -6.14
C THR A 200 16.14 -3.87 -4.64
N THR A 201 16.80 -2.79 -4.22
CA THR A 201 16.92 -2.41 -2.81
C THR A 201 15.74 -1.58 -2.36
N ARG A 202 15.01 -2.02 -1.35
CA ARG A 202 13.84 -1.32 -0.80
C ARG A 202 14.16 0.09 -0.26
N THR A 203 15.27 0.24 0.46
CA THR A 203 15.70 1.51 1.09
C THR A 203 16.32 2.52 0.13
N THR A 204 16.19 2.31 -1.18
CA THR A 204 16.71 3.23 -2.20
C THR A 204 15.98 4.58 -2.16
N GLN A 205 16.71 5.67 -2.36
CA GLN A 205 16.11 6.98 -2.61
C GLN A 205 15.59 7.12 -4.05
N GLY A 206 15.90 6.15 -4.93
CA GLY A 206 15.49 6.17 -6.32
C GLY A 206 16.26 7.19 -7.17
N VAL A 207 15.56 7.82 -8.10
CA VAL A 207 16.08 8.78 -9.07
C VAL A 207 15.47 10.16 -8.85
N ASN A 208 16.20 11.21 -9.25
CA ASN A 208 15.60 12.55 -9.28
C ASN A 208 14.57 12.60 -10.41
N VAL A 209 13.37 13.06 -10.10
CA VAL A 209 12.27 13.23 -11.04
C VAL A 209 11.94 14.70 -11.21
N LEU A 210 11.65 15.39 -10.11
CA LEU A 210 11.30 16.81 -10.12
C LEU A 210 12.45 17.63 -9.51
N THR A 211 13.03 18.53 -10.32
CA THR A 211 14.04 19.49 -9.86
C THR A 211 13.35 20.71 -9.27
N MET A 212 13.67 21.02 -8.02
CA MET A 212 13.08 22.16 -7.28
C MET A 212 14.19 23.02 -6.66
N LYS A 213 13.89 24.30 -6.43
CA LYS A 213 14.74 25.18 -5.62
C LYS A 213 14.66 24.74 -4.15
N PRO A 214 15.70 24.99 -3.32
CA PRO A 214 15.79 24.46 -1.94
C PRO A 214 14.60 24.76 -1.02
N LYS A 215 13.87 25.85 -1.26
CA LYS A 215 12.70 26.25 -0.44
C LYS A 215 11.40 25.56 -0.80
N TYR A 216 11.38 24.82 -1.91
CA TYR A 216 10.20 24.13 -2.40
C TYR A 216 10.35 22.62 -2.25
N ARG A 217 9.23 21.93 -2.19
CA ARG A 217 9.16 20.48 -2.08
C ARG A 217 8.08 19.91 -2.99
N LEU A 218 8.15 18.62 -3.24
CA LEU A 218 7.07 17.87 -3.86
C LEU A 218 5.87 17.89 -2.90
N ASP A 219 4.69 18.20 -3.42
CA ASP A 219 3.48 18.39 -2.64
C ASP A 219 2.43 17.32 -2.94
N ARG A 220 2.25 17.03 -4.23
CA ARG A 220 1.22 16.08 -4.69
C ARG A 220 1.71 15.27 -5.87
N VAL A 221 1.32 13.99 -5.92
CA VAL A 221 1.46 13.12 -7.09
C VAL A 221 0.15 12.39 -7.32
N CYS A 222 -0.31 12.33 -8.55
CA CYS A 222 -1.52 11.62 -8.93
C CYS A 222 -1.39 11.05 -10.34
N MET A 223 -2.32 10.19 -10.73
CA MET A 223 -2.45 9.77 -12.12
C MET A 223 -2.79 10.98 -13.00
N VAL A 224 -2.33 10.97 -14.25
CA VAL A 224 -2.55 12.12 -15.14
C VAL A 224 -4.04 12.41 -15.36
N GLU A 225 -4.87 11.37 -15.35
CA GLU A 225 -6.32 11.45 -15.49
C GLU A 225 -6.97 12.20 -14.31
N GLU A 226 -6.35 12.15 -13.13
CA GLU A 226 -6.81 12.78 -11.88
C GLU A 226 -6.18 14.17 -11.68
N SER A 227 -5.31 14.59 -12.58
CA SER A 227 -4.54 15.83 -12.43
C SER A 227 -5.39 17.10 -12.55
N GLY A 228 -6.47 17.02 -13.32
CA GLY A 228 -7.28 18.19 -13.71
C GLY A 228 -6.60 19.12 -14.75
N ILE A 229 -5.38 18.79 -15.20
CA ILE A 229 -4.65 19.60 -16.19
C ILE A 229 -5.33 19.47 -17.56
N ARG A 230 -5.71 20.60 -18.15
CA ARG A 230 -6.34 20.64 -19.48
C ARG A 230 -5.32 20.49 -20.61
N ASN A 231 -4.22 21.24 -20.57
CA ASN A 231 -3.17 21.18 -21.59
C ASN A 231 -2.00 20.31 -21.16
N LEU A 232 -2.16 19.00 -21.23
CA LEU A 232 -1.15 18.02 -20.80
C LEU A 232 0.20 18.21 -21.53
N ALA A 233 0.18 18.56 -22.82
CA ALA A 233 1.39 18.68 -23.63
C ALA A 233 2.39 19.69 -23.08
N ARG A 234 1.90 20.77 -22.45
CA ARG A 234 2.73 21.82 -21.83
C ARG A 234 3.56 21.30 -20.66
N TYR A 235 3.05 20.35 -19.92
CA TYR A 235 3.62 19.85 -18.66
C TYR A 235 4.38 18.53 -18.83
N ARG A 236 4.31 17.89 -20.01
CA ARG A 236 5.02 16.63 -20.28
C ARG A 236 6.52 16.83 -20.37
N GLY A 237 7.25 16.13 -19.51
CA GLY A 237 8.70 15.99 -19.55
C GLY A 237 9.11 14.76 -20.35
N ARG A 238 10.02 14.92 -21.29
CA ARG A 238 10.59 13.80 -22.08
C ARG A 238 11.67 13.05 -21.33
N ASN A 239 12.32 13.72 -20.41
CA ASN A 239 13.44 13.20 -19.63
C ASN A 239 13.28 13.60 -18.15
N ILE A 240 13.91 12.85 -17.27
CA ILE A 240 14.04 13.17 -15.83
C ILE A 240 15.51 13.32 -15.48
N PRO A 241 15.91 14.22 -14.56
CA PRO A 241 15.03 15.15 -13.83
C PRO A 241 14.60 16.36 -14.66
N ALA A 242 13.43 16.93 -14.36
CA ALA A 242 12.92 18.13 -14.98
C ALA A 242 12.29 19.09 -13.96
N ALA A 243 12.30 20.39 -14.24
CA ALA A 243 11.75 21.39 -13.32
C ALA A 243 10.22 21.57 -13.44
N GLY A 244 9.61 20.96 -14.45
CA GLY A 244 8.19 21.20 -14.77
C GLY A 244 7.92 22.62 -15.28
N ALA A 245 6.66 22.92 -15.53
CA ALA A 245 6.19 24.23 -15.98
C ALA A 245 5.30 24.88 -14.92
N LEU A 246 5.27 26.22 -14.87
CA LEU A 246 4.33 26.94 -14.03
C LEU A 246 2.91 26.62 -14.45
N VAL A 247 2.08 26.26 -13.47
CA VAL A 247 0.67 25.96 -13.67
C VAL A 247 -0.04 27.27 -13.98
N LYS A 248 -0.75 27.30 -15.10
CA LYS A 248 -1.60 28.43 -15.46
C LYS A 248 -2.99 28.22 -14.87
N GLU A 249 -3.67 29.32 -14.54
CA GLU A 249 -5.05 29.28 -14.03
C GLU A 249 -6.02 28.56 -14.98
N GLU A 250 -5.83 28.73 -16.29
CA GLU A 250 -6.64 28.06 -17.32
C GLU A 250 -6.42 26.53 -17.38
N ASP A 251 -5.29 26.05 -16.87
CA ASP A 251 -4.89 24.63 -16.84
C ASP A 251 -5.14 24.00 -15.47
N SER A 252 -5.43 24.80 -14.41
CA SER A 252 -5.84 24.27 -13.11
C SER A 252 -7.30 23.83 -13.21
N GLY A 253 -7.56 22.54 -13.00
CA GLY A 253 -8.95 22.01 -13.01
C GLY A 253 -9.79 22.40 -11.78
N GLU A 254 -9.34 23.35 -10.98
CA GLU A 254 -10.13 23.95 -9.92
C GLU A 254 -11.21 24.80 -10.57
N GLU A 255 -12.44 24.27 -10.62
CA GLU A 255 -13.62 25.12 -10.82
C GLU A 255 -13.62 26.13 -9.68
N GLN A 256 -13.32 27.41 -10.00
CA GLN A 256 -13.68 28.50 -9.10
C GLN A 256 -15.18 28.41 -8.89
N LEU A 257 -15.60 27.90 -7.73
CA LEU A 257 -16.91 28.17 -7.20
C LEU A 257 -17.01 29.69 -7.03
N THR A 258 -17.41 30.35 -8.11
CA THR A 258 -17.83 31.75 -8.08
C THR A 258 -19.09 31.76 -7.23
N LEU A 259 -18.94 32.14 -5.97
CA LEU A 259 -20.05 32.49 -5.10
C LEU A 259 -20.78 33.68 -5.77
N ILE A 260 -21.93 33.37 -6.37
CA ILE A 260 -22.95 34.37 -6.72
C ILE A 260 -23.80 34.62 -5.49
#